data_ce31b773da963c116fb5dfcbd97ad82f
#
_entry.id   ce31b773da963c116fb5dfcbd97ad82f
#
_cell.length_a   1.000
_cell.length_b   1.000
_cell.length_c   1.000
_cell.angle_alpha   90.00
_cell.angle_beta   90.00
_cell.angle_gamma   90.00
#
_symmetry.space_group_name_H-M   'P 1'
#
loop_
_entity.id
_entity.type
_entity.pdbx_description
1 polymer ?
#
loop_
_entity_poly.entity_id
_entity_poly.type
_entity_poly.pdbx_seq_one_letter_code
_entity_poly.pdbx_strand_id
1 'polypeptide(L)'
;MKMKRLLILAFVSFLIPSLLIAAGTKESAADGVIELSVYHYLDQTDKTTAPNFQHLVDVFEAANPDIKLSFEYGYGESFHDKLQTMAMSGQLPDIVLLYPGERTSQVTSAGLVKDLRPYLSGHEDEFADMAMQAQGENGEIWELPEDISITSIMYTNNRLLAELGLEYPKSYKELLAQGPVIRKAGLIPISIANKDAWPMQSCVAGMLVERACGMEWWDKALSGEASYDDPEFVYAMEIIKELNDKQMFSPGTNQLAYGQGLDDFVNERAVYLLDGGWTVNSMVGELTDEQKTYMSLESFPDIPNQKGQSLSVSATAGQGFGMNTKLSEKEAEAAWKWIWFYSGPEGSAIRQQYGRLPAYNLDEPEVADPMIKKLIAFAGKVPMGYVMDSVIAAEPIGTFNINLQNMMFDTMSPLEVAQDLERMVSSVGR
;
A
#
# COMPACT_ATOMS: atom_id res chain seq x y z
N MET A 1 -66.26 30.05 44.03
CA MET A 1 -66.20 28.64 43.73
C MET A 1 -65.05 28.40 42.75
N LYS A 2 -63.85 28.00 43.24
CA LYS A 2 -62.68 27.64 42.42
C LYS A 2 -62.16 26.31 42.92
N MET A 3 -62.35 25.28 42.15
CA MET A 3 -61.87 23.92 42.41
C MET A 3 -60.41 23.85 42.07
N LYS A 4 -59.56 23.56 43.08
CA LYS A 4 -58.14 23.25 42.90
C LYS A 4 -58.00 21.79 42.49
N ARG A 5 -57.43 21.54 41.28
CA ARG A 5 -57.01 20.17 40.86
C ARG A 5 -55.62 19.91 41.38
N LEU A 6 -55.47 18.87 42.18
CA LEU A 6 -54.24 18.32 42.70
C LEU A 6 -53.65 17.41 41.61
N LEU A 7 -52.45 17.73 41.11
CA LEU A 7 -51.69 16.87 40.23
C LEU A 7 -50.78 15.98 41.11
N ILE A 8 -51.04 14.67 41.11
CA ILE A 8 -50.17 13.67 41.68
C ILE A 8 -49.13 13.29 40.62
N LEU A 9 -47.84 13.66 40.84
CA LEU A 9 -46.71 13.16 40.08
C LEU A 9 -46.35 11.75 40.58
N ALA A 10 -46.63 10.74 39.79
CA ALA A 10 -46.11 9.40 40.00
C ALA A 10 -44.67 9.34 39.47
N PHE A 11 -43.70 9.19 40.36
CA PHE A 11 -42.32 8.90 40.03
C PHE A 11 -42.24 7.43 39.62
N VAL A 12 -42.14 7.15 38.32
CA VAL A 12 -41.79 5.80 37.81
C VAL A 12 -40.27 5.71 37.77
N SER A 13 -39.72 5.04 38.77
CA SER A 13 -38.29 4.65 38.79
C SER A 13 -38.06 3.58 37.70
N PHE A 14 -37.48 3.98 36.58
CA PHE A 14 -36.90 3.04 35.61
C PHE A 14 -35.59 2.50 36.19
N LEU A 15 -35.65 1.28 36.68
CA LEU A 15 -34.45 0.45 36.91
C LEU A 15 -33.89 0.11 35.51
N ILE A 16 -32.83 0.81 35.12
CA ILE A 16 -31.97 0.39 34.00
C ILE A 16 -31.12 -0.76 34.53
N PRO A 17 -31.22 -1.98 33.97
CA PRO A 17 -30.25 -3.00 34.30
C PRO A 17 -28.92 -2.54 33.70
N SER A 18 -27.93 -2.23 34.54
CA SER A 18 -26.55 -2.09 34.13
C SER A 18 -26.11 -3.41 33.52
N LEU A 19 -26.06 -3.47 32.18
CA LEU A 19 -25.28 -4.49 31.51
C LEU A 19 -23.81 -4.23 31.92
N LEU A 20 -23.34 -4.97 32.88
CA LEU A 20 -21.92 -5.25 33.03
C LEU A 20 -21.49 -5.92 31.72
N ILE A 21 -20.83 -5.16 30.86
CA ILE A 21 -20.00 -5.74 29.80
C ILE A 21 -18.87 -6.43 30.58
N ALA A 22 -19.03 -7.72 30.80
CA ALA A 22 -17.96 -8.57 31.23
C ALA A 22 -16.86 -8.42 30.18
N ALA A 23 -15.70 -7.89 30.58
CA ALA A 23 -14.46 -8.13 29.85
C ALA A 23 -14.38 -9.65 29.71
N GLY A 24 -14.56 -10.14 28.49
CA GLY A 24 -14.52 -11.55 28.20
C GLY A 24 -13.12 -12.06 28.55
N THR A 25 -13.04 -12.78 29.65
CA THR A 25 -11.98 -13.77 29.79
C THR A 25 -12.18 -14.74 28.64
N LYS A 26 -11.16 -14.87 27.75
CA LYS A 26 -11.12 -15.94 26.75
C LYS A 26 -11.53 -17.24 27.46
N GLU A 27 -12.73 -17.77 27.17
CA GLU A 27 -13.06 -19.13 27.56
C GLU A 27 -12.02 -20.02 26.90
N SER A 28 -11.34 -20.82 27.69
CA SER A 28 -10.43 -21.82 27.17
C SER A 28 -11.26 -22.75 26.28
N ALA A 29 -11.00 -22.69 24.98
CA ALA A 29 -11.66 -23.54 24.00
C ALA A 29 -11.57 -24.99 24.46
N ALA A 30 -12.69 -25.71 24.35
CA ALA A 30 -12.73 -27.14 24.54
C ALA A 30 -11.77 -27.79 23.54
N ASP A 31 -10.92 -28.72 24.02
CA ASP A 31 -10.05 -29.57 23.23
C ASP A 31 -8.83 -28.96 22.49
N GLY A 32 -8.09 -28.09 23.16
CA GLY A 32 -6.69 -27.84 22.73
C GLY A 32 -6.50 -26.94 21.50
N VAL A 33 -7.57 -26.44 20.88
CA VAL A 33 -7.53 -25.50 19.75
C VAL A 33 -7.14 -24.10 20.24
N ILE A 34 -6.19 -23.47 19.56
CA ILE A 34 -5.76 -22.09 19.80
C ILE A 34 -6.52 -21.19 18.83
N GLU A 35 -7.30 -20.25 19.35
CA GLU A 35 -7.98 -19.24 18.55
C GLU A 35 -7.19 -17.94 18.58
N LEU A 36 -6.81 -17.41 17.39
CA LEU A 36 -6.08 -16.17 17.22
C LEU A 36 -6.91 -15.17 16.45
N SER A 37 -7.05 -13.96 17.00
CA SER A 37 -7.65 -12.83 16.31
C SER A 37 -6.65 -12.16 15.40
N VAL A 38 -7.07 -11.81 14.18
CA VAL A 38 -6.20 -11.21 13.14
C VAL A 38 -6.85 -9.95 12.59
N TYR A 39 -6.11 -8.83 12.54
CA TYR A 39 -6.52 -7.64 11.81
C TYR A 39 -5.76 -7.53 10.50
N HIS A 40 -6.48 -7.48 9.39
CA HIS A 40 -5.92 -7.56 8.04
C HIS A 40 -6.43 -6.43 7.14
N TYR A 41 -5.55 -5.93 6.26
CA TYR A 41 -5.91 -4.98 5.21
C TYR A 41 -6.44 -5.75 4.00
N LEU A 42 -7.74 -5.70 3.77
CA LEU A 42 -8.37 -6.39 2.65
C LEU A 42 -9.71 -5.74 2.29
N ASP A 43 -9.88 -5.43 1.02
CA ASP A 43 -11.20 -5.15 0.47
C ASP A 43 -11.92 -6.49 0.20
N GLN A 44 -12.86 -6.84 1.06
CA GLN A 44 -13.65 -8.07 0.91
C GLN A 44 -14.57 -8.06 -0.32
N THR A 45 -14.81 -6.91 -0.92
CA THR A 45 -15.60 -6.78 -2.15
C THR A 45 -14.78 -7.03 -3.41
N ASP A 46 -13.46 -7.02 -3.31
CA ASP A 46 -12.54 -7.37 -4.40
C ASP A 46 -12.65 -8.85 -4.73
N LYS A 47 -13.16 -9.12 -5.96
CA LYS A 47 -13.40 -10.47 -6.45
C LYS A 47 -12.13 -11.26 -6.76
N THR A 48 -10.98 -10.61 -6.78
CA THR A 48 -9.69 -11.22 -7.09
C THR A 48 -8.88 -11.45 -5.82
N THR A 49 -8.69 -10.41 -5.02
CA THR A 49 -7.80 -10.46 -3.85
C THR A 49 -8.42 -11.23 -2.69
N ALA A 50 -9.71 -11.06 -2.42
CA ALA A 50 -10.37 -11.72 -1.29
C ALA A 50 -10.40 -13.26 -1.43
N PRO A 51 -10.76 -13.86 -2.59
CA PRO A 51 -10.67 -15.31 -2.78
C PRO A 51 -9.24 -15.86 -2.66
N ASN A 52 -8.24 -15.13 -3.17
CA ASN A 52 -6.84 -15.53 -3.10
C ASN A 52 -6.34 -15.58 -1.66
N PHE A 53 -6.73 -14.59 -0.85
CA PHE A 53 -6.43 -14.57 0.58
C PHE A 53 -7.13 -15.73 1.32
N GLN A 54 -8.41 -15.98 1.01
CA GLN A 54 -9.15 -17.09 1.61
C GLN A 54 -8.48 -18.44 1.31
N HIS A 55 -7.96 -18.62 0.09
CA HIS A 55 -7.22 -19.83 -0.25
C HIS A 55 -5.99 -20.05 0.65
N LEU A 56 -5.23 -18.99 0.97
CA LEU A 56 -4.11 -19.06 1.92
C LEU A 56 -4.57 -19.51 3.31
N VAL A 57 -5.68 -18.94 3.80
CA VAL A 57 -6.26 -19.31 5.10
C VAL A 57 -6.67 -20.79 5.11
N ASP A 58 -7.36 -21.26 4.07
CA ASP A 58 -7.83 -22.64 3.95
C ASP A 58 -6.65 -23.63 3.94
N VAL A 59 -5.57 -23.33 3.22
CA VAL A 59 -4.36 -24.17 3.18
C VAL A 59 -3.69 -24.22 4.56
N PHE A 60 -3.56 -23.07 5.22
CA PHE A 60 -2.96 -23.01 6.56
C PHE A 60 -3.75 -23.79 7.61
N GLU A 61 -5.06 -23.56 7.67
CA GLU A 61 -5.94 -24.24 8.66
C GLU A 61 -6.03 -25.74 8.42
N ALA A 62 -5.97 -26.18 7.15
CA ALA A 62 -5.92 -27.61 6.82
C ALA A 62 -4.63 -28.27 7.31
N ALA A 63 -3.49 -27.57 7.27
CA ALA A 63 -2.21 -28.05 7.76
C ALA A 63 -2.06 -27.92 9.30
N ASN A 64 -2.83 -27.01 9.94
CA ASN A 64 -2.75 -26.72 11.38
C ASN A 64 -4.15 -26.80 12.03
N PRO A 65 -4.76 -27.99 12.16
CA PRO A 65 -6.15 -28.14 12.65
C PRO A 65 -6.35 -27.73 14.11
N ASP A 66 -5.24 -27.54 14.85
CA ASP A 66 -5.19 -27.06 16.23
C ASP A 66 -5.13 -25.52 16.33
N ILE A 67 -5.10 -24.79 15.20
CA ILE A 67 -5.10 -23.33 15.14
C ILE A 67 -6.31 -22.85 14.36
N LYS A 68 -7.00 -21.85 14.89
CA LYS A 68 -8.11 -21.16 14.21
C LYS A 68 -7.81 -19.67 14.14
N LEU A 69 -8.01 -19.08 12.94
CA LEU A 69 -7.84 -17.66 12.68
C LEU A 69 -9.21 -16.98 12.57
N SER A 70 -9.40 -15.92 13.33
CA SER A 70 -10.60 -15.08 13.29
C SER A 70 -10.23 -13.70 12.77
N PHE A 71 -10.70 -13.36 11.56
CA PHE A 71 -10.29 -12.16 10.86
C PHE A 71 -11.27 -11.00 11.06
N GLU A 72 -10.69 -9.83 11.30
CA GLU A 72 -11.32 -8.54 11.11
C GLU A 72 -10.58 -7.79 10.00
N TYR A 73 -11.32 -7.13 9.11
CA TYR A 73 -10.77 -6.47 7.93
C TYR A 73 -10.98 -4.96 7.98
N GLY A 74 -10.04 -4.23 7.41
CA GLY A 74 -10.15 -2.82 7.08
C GLY A 74 -9.59 -2.57 5.68
N TYR A 75 -10.01 -1.47 5.04
CA TYR A 75 -9.51 -1.08 3.72
C TYR A 75 -9.33 0.43 3.63
N GLY A 76 -8.34 0.88 2.87
CA GLY A 76 -8.02 2.29 2.69
C GLY A 76 -7.58 2.95 4.00
N GLU A 77 -7.79 4.25 4.12
CA GLU A 77 -7.39 5.00 5.31
C GLU A 77 -8.10 4.53 6.59
N SER A 78 -9.33 4.00 6.46
CA SER A 78 -10.07 3.46 7.62
C SER A 78 -9.35 2.29 8.32
N PHE A 79 -8.52 1.52 7.60
CA PHE A 79 -7.67 0.50 8.20
C PHE A 79 -6.66 1.13 9.17
N HIS A 80 -5.97 2.18 8.74
CA HIS A 80 -4.95 2.86 9.55
C HIS A 80 -5.55 3.58 10.75
N ASP A 81 -6.67 4.29 10.57
CA ASP A 81 -7.39 4.96 11.66
C ASP A 81 -7.82 3.97 12.75
N LYS A 82 -8.31 2.81 12.34
CA LYS A 82 -8.73 1.77 13.28
C LYS A 82 -7.56 1.11 13.96
N LEU A 83 -6.47 0.82 13.24
CA LEU A 83 -5.24 0.29 13.80
C LEU A 83 -4.70 1.23 14.89
N GLN A 84 -4.66 2.53 14.61
CA GLN A 84 -4.26 3.55 15.58
C GLN A 84 -5.18 3.55 16.82
N THR A 85 -6.49 3.47 16.62
CA THR A 85 -7.46 3.40 17.72
C THR A 85 -7.26 2.17 18.60
N MET A 86 -7.01 1.00 18.00
CA MET A 86 -6.69 -0.24 18.70
C MET A 86 -5.38 -0.11 19.49
N ALA A 87 -4.34 0.50 18.90
CA ALA A 87 -3.08 0.75 19.55
C ALA A 87 -3.24 1.64 20.79
N MET A 88 -3.90 2.81 20.64
CA MET A 88 -4.14 3.76 21.73
C MET A 88 -4.97 3.18 22.88
N SER A 89 -5.93 2.31 22.56
CA SER A 89 -6.76 1.62 23.57
C SER A 89 -6.08 0.38 24.17
N GLY A 90 -4.92 -0.04 23.66
CA GLY A 90 -4.22 -1.26 24.03
C GLY A 90 -5.00 -2.55 23.71
N GLN A 91 -5.86 -2.50 22.70
CA GLN A 91 -6.75 -3.59 22.25
C GLN A 91 -6.34 -4.13 20.89
N LEU A 92 -5.04 -4.24 20.62
CA LEU A 92 -4.57 -4.90 19.41
C LEU A 92 -4.99 -6.38 19.40
N PRO A 93 -5.37 -6.92 18.24
CA PRO A 93 -5.59 -8.35 18.04
C PRO A 93 -4.30 -9.15 18.28
N ASP A 94 -4.40 -10.47 18.27
CA ASP A 94 -3.27 -11.37 18.51
C ASP A 94 -2.22 -11.25 17.38
N ILE A 95 -2.69 -11.13 16.16
CA ILE A 95 -1.89 -10.90 14.95
C ILE A 95 -2.41 -9.65 14.23
N VAL A 96 -1.51 -8.83 13.75
CA VAL A 96 -1.87 -7.57 13.07
C VAL A 96 -1.04 -7.39 11.82
N LEU A 97 -1.69 -7.03 10.71
CA LEU A 97 -0.97 -6.61 9.52
C LEU A 97 -0.42 -5.21 9.75
N LEU A 98 0.87 -5.05 9.50
CA LEU A 98 1.61 -3.80 9.62
C LEU A 98 2.05 -3.35 8.23
N TYR A 99 2.20 -2.07 8.08
CA TYR A 99 2.84 -1.46 6.92
C TYR A 99 4.29 -1.12 7.27
N PRO A 100 5.21 -1.19 6.32
CA PRO A 100 6.62 -0.90 6.59
C PRO A 100 6.81 0.56 7.01
N GLY A 101 7.80 0.78 7.87
CA GLY A 101 8.30 2.09 8.26
C GLY A 101 7.31 2.93 9.08
N GLU A 102 7.26 4.21 8.79
CA GLU A 102 6.57 5.21 9.61
C GLU A 102 5.05 5.08 9.64
N ARG A 103 4.45 4.36 8.69
CA ARG A 103 2.99 4.17 8.62
C ARG A 103 2.42 3.43 9.85
N THR A 104 3.23 2.61 10.50
CA THR A 104 2.84 1.84 11.70
C THR A 104 3.71 2.14 12.93
N SER A 105 4.52 3.18 12.87
CA SER A 105 5.41 3.59 13.97
C SER A 105 4.70 3.76 15.32
N GLN A 106 3.45 4.22 15.32
CA GLN A 106 2.64 4.37 16.54
C GLN A 106 2.34 3.04 17.25
N VAL A 107 2.30 1.93 16.51
CA VAL A 107 2.10 0.58 17.08
C VAL A 107 3.43 0.01 17.57
N THR A 108 4.48 0.17 16.75
CA THR A 108 5.80 -0.41 17.01
C THR A 108 6.54 0.34 18.14
N SER A 109 6.58 1.68 18.09
CA SER A 109 7.22 2.50 19.12
C SER A 109 6.51 2.46 20.48
N ALA A 110 5.21 2.13 20.51
CA ALA A 110 4.49 1.88 21.75
C ALA A 110 4.79 0.51 22.38
N GLY A 111 5.63 -0.32 21.75
CA GLY A 111 6.00 -1.65 22.27
C GLY A 111 4.83 -2.64 22.31
N LEU A 112 3.88 -2.52 21.36
CA LEU A 112 2.67 -3.34 21.33
C LEU A 112 2.84 -4.63 20.52
N VAL A 113 3.89 -4.70 19.67
CA VAL A 113 4.23 -5.86 18.87
C VAL A 113 5.58 -6.45 19.28
N LYS A 114 5.72 -7.77 19.15
CA LYS A 114 6.93 -8.50 19.50
C LYS A 114 8.01 -8.33 18.44
N ASP A 115 9.26 -8.28 18.86
CA ASP A 115 10.40 -8.47 17.97
C ASP A 115 10.41 -9.91 17.43
N LEU A 116 10.42 -10.06 16.11
CA LEU A 116 10.36 -11.34 15.43
C LEU A 116 11.73 -12.01 15.26
N ARG A 117 12.86 -11.31 15.50
CA ARG A 117 14.21 -11.88 15.34
C ARG A 117 14.42 -13.21 16.07
N PRO A 118 13.93 -13.42 17.32
CA PRO A 118 14.08 -14.70 18.00
C PRO A 118 13.41 -15.88 17.28
N TYR A 119 12.34 -15.61 16.51
CA TYR A 119 11.60 -16.61 15.74
C TYR A 119 12.19 -16.82 14.34
N LEU A 120 12.77 -15.75 13.78
CA LEU A 120 13.33 -15.74 12.41
C LEU A 120 14.75 -16.34 12.35
N SER A 121 15.44 -16.45 13.47
CA SER A 121 16.86 -16.80 13.57
C SER A 121 17.31 -17.92 12.63
N GLY A 122 18.22 -17.59 11.73
CA GLY A 122 18.79 -18.52 10.73
C GLY A 122 18.06 -18.56 9.39
N HIS A 123 17.03 -17.72 9.21
CA HIS A 123 16.23 -17.63 7.99
C HIS A 123 16.29 -16.24 7.32
N GLU A 124 17.08 -15.32 7.85
CA GLU A 124 17.16 -13.93 7.38
C GLU A 124 17.63 -13.85 5.92
N ASP A 125 18.62 -14.67 5.55
CA ASP A 125 19.19 -14.72 4.20
C ASP A 125 18.22 -15.33 3.16
N GLU A 126 17.09 -15.90 3.60
CA GLU A 126 16.08 -16.46 2.71
C GLU A 126 15.15 -15.39 2.12
N PHE A 127 15.25 -14.15 2.61
CA PHE A 127 14.46 -13.02 2.14
C PHE A 127 15.30 -12.01 1.34
N ALA A 128 14.66 -11.22 0.51
CA ALA A 128 15.30 -10.10 -0.16
C ALA A 128 15.87 -9.10 0.85
N ASP A 129 17.06 -8.54 0.59
CA ASP A 129 17.75 -7.60 1.49
C ASP A 129 16.85 -6.45 1.94
N MET A 130 16.02 -5.95 1.02
CA MET A 130 15.05 -4.87 1.32
C MET A 130 14.02 -5.29 2.37
N ALA A 131 13.62 -6.54 2.40
CA ALA A 131 12.63 -7.07 3.33
C ALA A 131 13.19 -7.26 4.76
N MET A 132 14.50 -7.42 4.88
CA MET A 132 15.20 -7.68 6.15
C MET A 132 15.90 -6.45 6.71
N GLN A 133 15.58 -5.25 6.22
CA GLN A 133 16.06 -4.02 6.83
C GLN A 133 15.47 -3.87 8.24
N ALA A 134 16.32 -3.40 9.16
CA ALA A 134 15.89 -3.14 10.54
C ALA A 134 14.73 -2.12 10.55
N GLN A 135 13.67 -2.45 11.29
CA GLN A 135 12.45 -1.65 11.39
C GLN A 135 12.44 -0.83 12.68
N GLY A 136 13.27 -1.19 13.66
CA GLY A 136 13.44 -0.47 14.92
C GLY A 136 14.87 0.01 15.15
N GLU A 137 15.06 0.96 16.07
CA GLU A 137 16.36 1.60 16.36
C GLU A 137 17.44 0.62 16.86
N ASN A 138 17.04 -0.50 17.48
CA ASN A 138 17.98 -1.52 17.96
C ASN A 138 18.03 -2.74 17.02
N GLY A 139 17.60 -2.57 15.78
CA GLY A 139 17.59 -3.63 14.76
C GLY A 139 16.39 -4.57 14.86
N GLU A 140 15.32 -4.17 15.55
CA GLU A 140 14.11 -4.99 15.65
C GLU A 140 13.47 -5.24 14.29
N ILE A 141 12.82 -6.40 14.17
CA ILE A 141 11.93 -6.79 13.07
C ILE A 141 10.53 -6.97 13.67
N TRP A 142 9.62 -6.05 13.33
CA TRP A 142 8.26 -6.02 13.88
C TRP A 142 7.25 -6.81 13.07
N GLU A 143 7.50 -6.92 11.77
CA GLU A 143 6.69 -7.65 10.81
C GLU A 143 7.57 -8.47 9.88
N LEU A 144 7.03 -9.56 9.35
CA LEU A 144 7.67 -10.33 8.29
C LEU A 144 6.97 -9.98 6.98
N PRO A 145 7.65 -9.26 6.06
CA PRO A 145 7.04 -8.78 4.83
C PRO A 145 6.52 -9.90 3.93
N GLU A 146 5.37 -9.67 3.34
CA GLU A 146 4.76 -10.64 2.41
C GLU A 146 5.30 -10.55 0.99
N ASP A 147 5.66 -9.34 0.55
CA ASP A 147 6.11 -9.09 -0.83
C ASP A 147 7.10 -7.91 -0.88
N ILE A 148 7.65 -7.68 -2.07
CA ILE A 148 8.32 -6.43 -2.45
C ILE A 148 7.31 -5.60 -3.22
N SER A 149 6.97 -4.44 -2.68
CA SER A 149 6.00 -3.53 -3.25
C SER A 149 6.68 -2.49 -4.13
N ILE A 150 6.60 -2.67 -5.45
CA ILE A 150 6.97 -1.63 -6.42
C ILE A 150 5.73 -0.78 -6.64
N THR A 151 5.79 0.53 -6.37
CA THR A 151 4.60 1.38 -6.35
C THR A 151 4.37 2.17 -7.64
N SER A 152 5.34 2.22 -8.56
CA SER A 152 5.28 3.09 -9.74
C SER A 152 5.70 2.35 -11.02
N ILE A 153 4.78 1.58 -11.57
CA ILE A 153 4.96 0.88 -12.86
C ILE A 153 4.10 1.57 -13.92
N MET A 154 4.68 1.82 -15.09
CA MET A 154 3.94 2.31 -16.26
C MET A 154 3.54 1.12 -17.13
N TYR A 155 2.36 0.55 -16.88
CA TYR A 155 1.77 -0.46 -17.72
C TYR A 155 1.43 0.13 -19.08
N THR A 156 1.74 -0.58 -20.16
CA THR A 156 1.67 -0.05 -21.52
C THR A 156 0.93 -0.99 -22.43
N ASN A 157 -0.06 -0.45 -23.18
CA ASN A 157 -0.74 -1.17 -24.25
C ASN A 157 -0.02 -0.92 -25.57
N ASN A 158 0.88 -1.81 -25.95
CA ASN A 158 1.68 -1.69 -27.17
C ASN A 158 0.86 -1.84 -28.44
N ARG A 159 -0.31 -2.49 -28.39
CA ARG A 159 -1.22 -2.56 -29.53
C ARG A 159 -1.80 -1.18 -29.86
N LEU A 160 -2.32 -0.48 -28.84
CA LEU A 160 -2.84 0.89 -29.05
C LEU A 160 -1.75 1.86 -29.52
N LEU A 161 -0.53 1.74 -28.97
CA LEU A 161 0.60 2.53 -29.48
C LEU A 161 0.84 2.28 -30.97
N ALA A 162 0.92 1.02 -31.39
CA ALA A 162 1.14 0.66 -32.78
C ALA A 162 0.00 1.14 -33.70
N GLU A 163 -1.27 1.04 -33.28
CA GLU A 163 -2.43 1.54 -34.02
C GLU A 163 -2.39 3.06 -34.23
N LEU A 164 -1.80 3.79 -33.26
CA LEU A 164 -1.61 5.24 -33.34
C LEU A 164 -0.32 5.65 -34.06
N GLY A 165 0.50 4.70 -34.51
CA GLY A 165 1.82 4.96 -35.08
C GLY A 165 2.82 5.53 -34.07
N LEU A 166 2.67 5.18 -32.78
CA LEU A 166 3.52 5.59 -31.69
C LEU A 166 4.37 4.40 -31.21
N GLU A 167 5.51 4.72 -30.57
CA GLU A 167 6.34 3.78 -29.84
C GLU A 167 6.35 4.19 -28.36
N TYR A 168 6.84 3.31 -27.46
CA TYR A 168 7.05 3.68 -26.08
C TYR A 168 7.98 4.92 -25.97
N PRO A 169 7.59 5.98 -25.23
CA PRO A 169 8.34 7.24 -25.20
C PRO A 169 9.69 7.07 -24.50
N LYS A 170 10.77 7.54 -25.11
CA LYS A 170 12.13 7.48 -24.59
C LYS A 170 12.48 8.67 -23.69
N SER A 171 11.59 9.65 -23.61
CA SER A 171 11.78 10.86 -22.80
C SER A 171 10.42 11.44 -22.39
N TYR A 172 10.44 12.21 -21.30
CA TYR A 172 9.27 12.95 -20.83
C TYR A 172 8.67 13.86 -21.94
N LYS A 173 9.54 14.49 -22.74
CA LYS A 173 9.09 15.32 -23.87
C LYS A 173 8.32 14.51 -24.91
N GLU A 174 8.77 13.30 -25.23
CA GLU A 174 8.04 12.40 -26.14
C GLU A 174 6.70 11.96 -25.55
N LEU A 175 6.68 11.61 -24.23
CA LEU A 175 5.44 11.27 -23.53
C LEU A 175 4.42 12.42 -23.64
N LEU A 176 4.81 13.65 -23.37
CA LEU A 176 3.92 14.81 -23.48
C LEU A 176 3.42 15.01 -24.94
N ALA A 177 4.28 14.77 -25.93
CA ALA A 177 3.90 14.91 -27.33
C ALA A 177 2.86 13.86 -27.78
N GLN A 178 2.82 12.70 -27.16
CA GLN A 178 1.85 11.64 -27.45
C GLN A 178 0.44 11.97 -26.93
N GLY A 179 0.31 12.71 -25.83
CA GLY A 179 -0.97 13.03 -25.21
C GLY A 179 -2.03 13.57 -26.18
N PRO A 180 -1.76 14.63 -26.98
CA PRO A 180 -2.71 15.14 -27.95
C PRO A 180 -3.11 14.11 -29.04
N VAL A 181 -2.17 13.24 -29.45
CA VAL A 181 -2.45 12.20 -30.48
C VAL A 181 -3.41 11.16 -29.90
N ILE A 182 -3.14 10.70 -28.69
CA ILE A 182 -3.94 9.69 -27.97
C ILE A 182 -5.36 10.23 -27.70
N ARG A 183 -5.46 11.46 -27.18
CA ARG A 183 -6.78 12.09 -26.93
C ARG A 183 -7.59 12.32 -28.22
N LYS A 184 -6.94 12.66 -29.31
CA LYS A 184 -7.62 12.81 -30.59
C LYS A 184 -8.24 11.51 -31.10
N ALA A 185 -7.68 10.38 -30.72
CA ALA A 185 -8.24 9.04 -30.96
C ALA A 185 -9.37 8.65 -29.98
N GLY A 186 -9.71 9.52 -29.03
CA GLY A 186 -10.75 9.25 -28.03
C GLY A 186 -10.24 8.39 -26.84
N LEU A 187 -8.93 8.24 -26.69
CA LEU A 187 -8.29 7.42 -25.65
C LEU A 187 -7.72 8.29 -24.54
N ILE A 188 -7.54 7.68 -23.38
CA ILE A 188 -6.87 8.26 -22.20
C ILE A 188 -5.36 8.05 -22.37
N PRO A 189 -4.52 9.11 -22.28
CA PRO A 189 -3.07 8.92 -22.32
C PRO A 189 -2.58 8.04 -21.16
N ILE A 190 -2.75 8.48 -19.92
CA ILE A 190 -2.33 7.77 -18.71
C ILE A 190 -3.55 7.60 -17.81
N SER A 191 -3.98 6.37 -17.61
CA SER A 191 -5.01 6.08 -16.61
C SER A 191 -4.41 6.16 -15.21
N ILE A 192 -5.08 6.89 -14.35
CA ILE A 192 -4.89 6.92 -12.91
C ILE A 192 -6.18 7.39 -12.24
N ALA A 193 -6.58 6.73 -11.16
CA ALA A 193 -7.76 7.06 -10.37
C ALA A 193 -7.32 7.47 -8.97
N ASN A 194 -7.66 8.71 -8.54
CA ASN A 194 -7.12 9.34 -7.34
C ASN A 194 -8.18 9.86 -6.36
N LYS A 195 -9.41 9.30 -6.39
CA LYS A 195 -10.44 9.66 -5.42
C LYS A 195 -10.02 9.34 -3.99
N ASP A 196 -9.31 8.22 -3.82
CA ASP A 196 -8.82 7.73 -2.54
C ASP A 196 -7.52 8.44 -2.08
N ALA A 197 -7.08 9.47 -2.82
CA ALA A 197 -5.99 10.40 -2.60
C ALA A 197 -4.56 9.78 -2.64
N TRP A 198 -4.37 8.55 -2.14
CA TRP A 198 -3.07 7.89 -2.07
C TRP A 198 -2.44 7.53 -3.44
N PRO A 199 -3.20 7.21 -4.54
CA PRO A 199 -2.56 6.73 -5.77
C PRO A 199 -1.63 7.75 -6.42
N MET A 200 -1.98 9.05 -6.38
CA MET A 200 -1.11 10.09 -6.92
C MET A 200 0.21 10.20 -6.15
N GLN A 201 0.19 10.06 -4.84
CA GLN A 201 1.39 10.08 -4.01
C GLN A 201 2.22 8.82 -4.26
N SER A 202 1.63 7.64 -4.11
CA SER A 202 2.35 6.37 -4.12
C SER A 202 2.84 5.99 -5.53
N CYS A 203 1.98 6.14 -6.55
CA CYS A 203 2.28 5.66 -7.90
C CYS A 203 2.94 6.72 -8.81
N VAL A 204 2.94 8.01 -8.42
CA VAL A 204 3.46 9.09 -9.25
C VAL A 204 4.47 9.96 -8.50
N ALA A 205 4.06 10.59 -7.38
CA ALA A 205 4.89 11.60 -6.71
C ALA A 205 6.19 10.99 -6.17
N GLY A 206 6.15 9.84 -5.51
CA GLY A 206 7.35 9.20 -4.95
C GLY A 206 8.45 8.97 -5.98
N MET A 207 8.09 8.39 -7.13
CA MET A 207 9.00 8.18 -8.25
C MET A 207 9.54 9.51 -8.81
N LEU A 208 8.68 10.52 -9.00
CA LEU A 208 9.12 11.81 -9.54
C LEU A 208 10.03 12.56 -8.58
N VAL A 209 9.78 12.47 -7.27
CA VAL A 209 10.67 13.03 -6.25
C VAL A 209 12.03 12.32 -6.28
N GLU A 210 12.06 10.97 -6.33
CA GLU A 210 13.31 10.23 -6.48
C GLU A 210 14.09 10.70 -7.71
N ARG A 211 13.42 10.86 -8.84
CA ARG A 211 14.07 11.31 -10.09
C ARG A 211 14.54 12.76 -10.04
N ALA A 212 13.74 13.65 -9.50
CA ALA A 212 14.09 15.07 -9.40
C ALA A 212 15.21 15.32 -8.39
N CYS A 213 15.15 14.67 -7.23
CA CYS A 213 16.03 14.93 -6.09
C CYS A 213 17.20 13.95 -5.97
N GLY A 214 17.00 12.66 -6.24
CA GLY A 214 17.95 11.57 -6.05
C GLY A 214 18.05 11.08 -4.60
N MET A 215 18.64 9.89 -4.41
CA MET A 215 18.74 9.23 -3.11
C MET A 215 19.50 10.02 -2.06
N GLU A 216 20.59 10.71 -2.45
CA GLU A 216 21.36 11.54 -1.51
C GLU A 216 20.52 12.67 -0.90
N TRP A 217 19.59 13.23 -1.67
CA TRP A 217 18.67 14.22 -1.16
C TRP A 217 17.68 13.61 -0.17
N TRP A 218 17.19 12.40 -0.46
CA TRP A 218 16.30 11.67 0.45
C TRP A 218 16.95 11.43 1.82
N ASP A 219 18.21 10.95 1.83
CA ASP A 219 18.95 10.73 3.08
C ASP A 219 19.09 12.03 3.89
N LYS A 220 19.36 13.16 3.21
CA LYS A 220 19.42 14.47 3.84
C LYS A 220 18.05 14.96 4.33
N ALA A 221 16.98 14.74 3.57
CA ALA A 221 15.63 15.14 3.97
C ALA A 221 15.18 14.38 5.21
N LEU A 222 15.47 13.08 5.29
CA LEU A 222 15.16 12.24 6.43
C LEU A 222 15.96 12.61 7.68
N SER A 223 17.23 13.04 7.51
CA SER A 223 18.07 13.53 8.63
C SER A 223 17.80 15.00 9.01
N GLY A 224 16.95 15.71 8.25
CA GLY A 224 16.68 17.14 8.46
C GLY A 224 17.73 18.11 7.89
N GLU A 225 18.66 17.61 7.06
CA GLU A 225 19.68 18.43 6.38
C GLU A 225 19.18 19.01 5.04
N ALA A 226 18.09 18.49 4.49
CA ALA A 226 17.36 19.04 3.34
C ALA A 226 15.89 19.25 3.69
N SER A 227 15.20 20.06 2.89
CA SER A 227 13.81 20.46 3.14
C SER A 227 12.89 20.00 2.02
N TYR A 228 11.67 19.61 2.37
CA TYR A 228 10.67 19.24 1.36
C TYR A 228 10.22 20.42 0.49
N ASP A 229 10.55 21.67 0.82
CA ASP A 229 10.33 22.82 -0.05
C ASP A 229 11.59 23.23 -0.87
N ASP A 230 12.59 22.38 -0.92
CA ASP A 230 13.72 22.55 -1.83
C ASP A 230 13.29 22.60 -3.30
N PRO A 231 13.97 23.37 -4.15
CA PRO A 231 13.59 23.56 -5.55
C PRO A 231 13.42 22.25 -6.34
N GLU A 232 14.18 21.22 -6.01
CA GLU A 232 14.11 19.91 -6.65
C GLU A 232 12.82 19.16 -6.31
N PHE A 233 12.39 19.23 -5.07
CA PHE A 233 11.11 18.63 -4.65
C PHE A 233 9.93 19.41 -5.27
N VAL A 234 9.98 20.74 -5.24
CA VAL A 234 8.99 21.60 -5.92
C VAL A 234 8.91 21.25 -7.41
N TYR A 235 10.05 21.02 -8.06
CA TYR A 235 10.08 20.62 -9.47
C TYR A 235 9.36 19.29 -9.73
N ALA A 236 9.47 18.31 -8.84
CA ALA A 236 8.67 17.08 -8.98
C ALA A 236 7.17 17.37 -8.93
N MET A 237 6.71 18.28 -8.07
CA MET A 237 5.31 18.72 -8.01
C MET A 237 4.90 19.48 -9.29
N GLU A 238 5.80 20.31 -9.86
CA GLU A 238 5.56 20.98 -11.13
C GLU A 238 5.37 20.00 -12.30
N ILE A 239 6.10 18.88 -12.32
CA ILE A 239 5.91 17.81 -13.31
C ILE A 239 4.51 17.20 -13.20
N ILE A 240 4.04 16.90 -11.97
CA ILE A 240 2.67 16.38 -11.76
C ILE A 240 1.64 17.39 -12.26
N LYS A 241 1.83 18.67 -11.90
CA LYS A 241 0.94 19.75 -12.34
C LYS A 241 0.93 19.90 -13.84
N GLU A 242 2.09 19.84 -14.52
CA GLU A 242 2.18 19.90 -15.98
C GLU A 242 1.47 18.72 -16.64
N LEU A 243 1.63 17.49 -16.14
CA LEU A 243 0.91 16.31 -16.64
C LEU A 243 -0.61 16.52 -16.55
N ASN A 244 -1.10 17.05 -15.44
CA ASN A 244 -2.50 17.37 -15.26
C ASN A 244 -2.98 18.45 -16.22
N ASP A 245 -2.28 19.59 -16.33
CA ASP A 245 -2.62 20.72 -17.18
C ASP A 245 -2.60 20.35 -18.69
N LYS A 246 -1.69 19.45 -19.05
CA LYS A 246 -1.61 18.86 -20.40
C LYS A 246 -2.65 17.76 -20.62
N GLN A 247 -3.53 17.51 -19.65
CA GLN A 247 -4.57 16.47 -19.70
C GLN A 247 -3.98 15.08 -20.02
N MET A 248 -2.83 14.77 -19.43
CA MET A 248 -2.21 13.46 -19.57
C MET A 248 -2.93 12.39 -18.76
N PHE A 249 -3.55 12.76 -17.64
CA PHE A 249 -4.29 11.86 -16.75
C PHE A 249 -5.74 11.63 -17.20
N SER A 250 -6.39 10.64 -16.60
CA SER A 250 -7.82 10.36 -16.77
C SER A 250 -8.67 11.61 -16.52
N PRO A 251 -9.68 11.89 -17.36
CA PRO A 251 -10.63 12.96 -17.07
C PRO A 251 -11.31 12.72 -15.70
N GLY A 252 -11.23 13.72 -14.81
CA GLY A 252 -11.81 13.60 -13.47
C GLY A 252 -11.04 12.66 -12.53
N THR A 253 -9.76 12.49 -12.70
CA THR A 253 -8.86 11.62 -11.91
C THR A 253 -9.18 11.62 -10.41
N ASN A 254 -9.34 12.79 -9.77
CA ASN A 254 -9.64 12.91 -8.34
C ASN A 254 -11.10 12.51 -7.96
N GLN A 255 -11.91 12.07 -8.91
CA GLN A 255 -13.29 11.63 -8.70
C GLN A 255 -13.47 10.14 -9.00
N LEU A 256 -12.50 9.54 -9.69
CA LEU A 256 -12.51 8.13 -10.06
C LEU A 256 -12.07 7.27 -8.87
N ALA A 257 -12.89 6.30 -8.48
CA ALA A 257 -12.51 5.28 -7.50
C ALA A 257 -11.37 4.41 -8.05
N TYR A 258 -10.49 3.92 -7.18
CA TYR A 258 -9.23 3.28 -7.55
C TYR A 258 -9.36 2.23 -8.67
N GLY A 259 -10.29 1.28 -8.55
CA GLY A 259 -10.47 0.23 -9.57
C GLY A 259 -10.86 0.74 -10.97
N GLN A 260 -11.41 1.97 -11.08
CA GLN A 260 -11.79 2.52 -12.40
C GLN A 260 -10.57 2.83 -13.28
N GLY A 261 -9.40 3.11 -12.67
CA GLY A 261 -8.16 3.29 -13.41
C GLY A 261 -7.72 2.01 -14.12
N LEU A 262 -7.76 0.89 -13.42
CA LEU A 262 -7.48 -0.42 -14.00
C LEU A 262 -8.52 -0.81 -15.05
N ASP A 263 -9.82 -0.60 -14.79
CA ASP A 263 -10.91 -0.87 -15.72
C ASP A 263 -10.73 -0.14 -17.06
N ASP A 264 -10.25 1.11 -17.03
CA ASP A 264 -9.97 1.85 -18.25
C ASP A 264 -8.84 1.24 -19.06
N PHE A 265 -7.80 0.73 -18.40
CA PHE A 265 -6.66 0.10 -19.06
C PHE A 265 -6.98 -1.29 -19.60
N VAL A 266 -7.61 -2.16 -18.80
CA VAL A 266 -7.99 -3.53 -19.18
C VAL A 266 -8.98 -3.53 -20.35
N ASN A 267 -9.92 -2.58 -20.36
CA ASN A 267 -10.88 -2.40 -21.45
C ASN A 267 -10.34 -1.56 -22.61
N GLU A 268 -9.02 -1.32 -22.64
CA GLU A 268 -8.31 -0.64 -23.73
C GLU A 268 -8.82 0.78 -24.06
N ARG A 269 -9.31 1.47 -23.04
CA ARG A 269 -9.67 2.89 -23.10
C ARG A 269 -8.49 3.81 -22.78
N ALA A 270 -7.41 3.26 -22.21
CA ALA A 270 -6.18 3.97 -21.88
C ALA A 270 -4.96 3.30 -22.53
N VAL A 271 -4.00 4.12 -22.96
CA VAL A 271 -2.73 3.64 -23.54
C VAL A 271 -1.76 3.23 -22.45
N TYR A 272 -1.70 4.02 -21.38
CA TYR A 272 -0.86 3.76 -20.21
C TYR A 272 -1.71 3.69 -18.94
N LEU A 273 -1.21 2.94 -17.95
CA LEU A 273 -1.70 2.97 -16.56
C LEU A 273 -0.49 3.18 -15.64
N LEU A 274 -0.56 4.14 -14.72
CA LEU A 274 0.41 4.27 -13.63
C LEU A 274 -0.17 3.64 -12.37
N ASP A 275 0.44 2.55 -11.92
CA ASP A 275 0.00 1.81 -10.74
C ASP A 275 1.13 0.94 -10.16
N GLY A 276 0.90 0.32 -9.03
CA GLY A 276 1.88 -0.56 -8.38
C GLY A 276 1.91 -1.99 -8.93
N GLY A 277 2.91 -2.75 -8.49
CA GLY A 277 3.10 -4.16 -8.87
C GLY A 277 1.94 -5.07 -8.45
N TRP A 278 1.19 -4.70 -7.41
CA TRP A 278 -0.01 -5.40 -6.94
C TRP A 278 -1.10 -5.50 -8.00
N THR A 279 -1.16 -4.58 -8.97
CA THR A 279 -2.12 -4.55 -10.07
C THR A 279 -2.02 -5.78 -10.96
N VAL A 280 -0.85 -6.42 -11.03
CA VAL A 280 -0.65 -7.68 -11.77
C VAL A 280 -1.59 -8.78 -11.25
N ASN A 281 -1.88 -8.80 -9.96
CA ASN A 281 -2.83 -9.76 -9.37
C ASN A 281 -4.21 -9.69 -10.05
N SER A 282 -4.75 -8.49 -10.25
CA SER A 282 -6.00 -8.30 -10.98
C SER A 282 -5.86 -8.61 -12.46
N MET A 283 -4.75 -8.18 -13.09
CA MET A 283 -4.50 -8.41 -14.52
C MET A 283 -4.40 -9.89 -14.89
N VAL A 284 -3.93 -10.75 -14.00
CA VAL A 284 -3.90 -12.21 -14.20
C VAL A 284 -5.29 -12.76 -14.51
N GLY A 285 -6.32 -12.28 -13.79
CA GLY A 285 -7.70 -12.72 -13.96
C GLY A 285 -8.52 -11.95 -15.00
N GLU A 286 -8.20 -10.68 -15.25
CA GLU A 286 -9.02 -9.79 -16.07
C GLU A 286 -8.56 -9.68 -17.52
N LEU A 287 -7.24 -9.79 -17.79
CA LEU A 287 -6.72 -9.75 -19.16
C LEU A 287 -6.92 -11.09 -19.86
N THR A 288 -7.32 -11.03 -21.12
CA THR A 288 -7.31 -12.19 -22.02
C THR A 288 -5.86 -12.61 -22.36
N ASP A 289 -5.66 -13.85 -22.78
CA ASP A 289 -4.34 -14.34 -23.18
C ASP A 289 -3.74 -13.51 -24.33
N GLU A 290 -4.58 -13.01 -25.23
CA GLU A 290 -4.15 -12.11 -26.31
C GLU A 290 -3.64 -10.78 -25.75
N GLN A 291 -4.39 -10.14 -24.84
CA GLN A 291 -3.98 -8.89 -24.21
C GLN A 291 -2.65 -9.04 -23.45
N LYS A 292 -2.47 -10.13 -22.75
CA LYS A 292 -1.20 -10.44 -22.05
C LYS A 292 0.01 -10.49 -23.00
N THR A 293 -0.17 -10.70 -24.30
CA THR A 293 0.95 -10.73 -25.26
C THR A 293 1.51 -9.35 -25.54
N TYR A 294 0.66 -8.32 -25.65
CA TYR A 294 1.06 -6.96 -26.06
C TYR A 294 1.07 -5.94 -24.91
N MET A 295 0.60 -6.27 -23.71
CA MET A 295 0.83 -5.43 -22.54
C MET A 295 2.28 -5.55 -22.08
N SER A 296 2.92 -4.45 -21.67
CA SER A 296 4.26 -4.44 -21.08
C SER A 296 4.30 -3.63 -19.78
N LEU A 297 5.33 -3.87 -18.99
CA LEU A 297 5.67 -3.14 -17.77
C LEU A 297 6.92 -2.32 -18.07
N GLU A 298 6.83 -1.02 -17.91
CA GLU A 298 7.89 -0.07 -18.24
C GLU A 298 8.11 0.89 -17.06
N SER A 299 9.27 1.52 -17.02
CA SER A 299 9.50 2.64 -16.13
C SER A 299 9.03 3.94 -16.78
N PHE A 300 8.45 4.85 -16.01
CA PHE A 300 8.14 6.19 -16.49
C PHE A 300 9.39 6.83 -17.13
N PRO A 301 9.29 7.54 -18.28
CA PRO A 301 10.45 8.12 -18.95
C PRO A 301 11.20 9.13 -18.07
N ASP A 302 12.51 9.24 -18.31
CA ASP A 302 13.35 10.19 -17.60
C ASP A 302 12.89 11.63 -17.79
N ILE A 303 12.84 12.39 -16.69
CA ILE A 303 12.44 13.79 -16.67
C ILE A 303 13.66 14.71 -16.96
N PRO A 304 13.46 15.91 -17.52
CA PRO A 304 14.56 16.85 -17.72
C PRO A 304 15.24 17.19 -16.41
N ASN A 305 16.57 17.39 -16.43
CA ASN A 305 17.37 17.82 -15.29
C ASN A 305 17.27 16.93 -14.05
N GLN A 306 16.86 15.67 -14.18
CA GLN A 306 16.82 14.74 -13.05
C GLN A 306 18.20 14.56 -12.43
N LYS A 307 18.21 14.32 -11.11
CA LYS A 307 19.40 14.01 -10.31
C LYS A 307 19.45 12.55 -9.90
N GLY A 308 18.27 11.91 -9.80
CA GLY A 308 18.12 10.50 -9.45
C GLY A 308 18.52 9.56 -10.59
N GLN A 309 18.46 8.27 -10.30
CA GLN A 309 18.83 7.24 -11.27
C GLN A 309 17.84 7.19 -12.45
N SER A 310 18.38 6.93 -13.66
CA SER A 310 17.58 6.74 -14.86
C SER A 310 16.65 5.55 -14.67
N LEU A 311 15.38 5.72 -15.07
CA LEU A 311 14.34 4.70 -15.04
C LEU A 311 14.07 4.10 -13.65
N SER A 312 14.46 4.80 -12.55
CA SER A 312 14.15 4.36 -11.19
C SER A 312 12.65 4.31 -10.91
N VAL A 313 12.25 3.45 -10.00
CA VAL A 313 10.89 3.29 -9.48
C VAL A 313 10.92 3.39 -7.97
N SER A 314 9.78 3.71 -7.35
CA SER A 314 9.66 3.61 -5.90
C SER A 314 9.33 2.17 -5.51
N ALA A 315 10.05 1.62 -4.54
CA ALA A 315 9.80 0.29 -4.00
C ALA A 315 10.17 0.22 -2.51
N THR A 316 9.50 -0.67 -1.79
CA THR A 316 9.75 -0.96 -0.38
C THR A 316 9.44 -2.42 -0.09
N ALA A 317 9.87 -2.92 1.06
CA ALA A 317 9.25 -4.11 1.62
C ALA A 317 7.74 -3.88 1.70
N GLY A 318 6.95 -4.87 1.33
CA GLY A 318 5.50 -4.79 1.43
C GLY A 318 5.04 -4.87 2.89
N GLN A 319 3.75 -4.88 3.07
CA GLN A 319 3.14 -5.12 4.38
C GLN A 319 3.44 -6.54 4.88
N GLY A 320 3.37 -6.75 6.19
CA GLY A 320 3.62 -8.03 6.81
C GLY A 320 2.87 -8.21 8.12
N PHE A 321 2.81 -9.44 8.62
CA PHE A 321 2.20 -9.69 9.91
C PHE A 321 3.20 -9.56 11.05
N GLY A 322 2.76 -8.83 12.09
CA GLY A 322 3.36 -8.83 13.41
C GLY A 322 2.45 -9.47 14.45
N MET A 323 2.96 -9.75 15.65
CA MET A 323 2.19 -10.35 16.73
C MET A 323 2.23 -9.52 18.02
N ASN A 324 1.12 -9.53 18.76
CA ASN A 324 0.92 -8.77 19.98
C ASN A 324 1.87 -9.22 21.10
N THR A 325 2.45 -8.26 21.82
CA THR A 325 3.32 -8.54 22.98
C THR A 325 2.62 -9.29 24.13
N LYS A 326 1.29 -9.22 24.21
CA LYS A 326 0.49 -9.85 25.29
C LYS A 326 0.26 -11.34 25.11
N LEU A 327 0.63 -11.91 23.96
CA LEU A 327 0.47 -13.35 23.70
C LEU A 327 1.30 -14.17 24.69
N SER A 328 0.71 -15.23 25.23
CA SER A 328 1.44 -16.29 25.92
C SER A 328 2.43 -16.98 24.97
N GLU A 329 3.40 -17.71 25.49
CA GLU A 329 4.38 -18.43 24.68
C GLU A 329 3.71 -19.36 23.65
N LYS A 330 2.69 -20.11 24.08
CA LYS A 330 1.94 -21.04 23.22
C LYS A 330 1.15 -20.31 22.12
N GLU A 331 0.52 -19.18 22.43
CA GLU A 331 -0.18 -18.35 21.44
C GLU A 331 0.82 -17.69 20.47
N ALA A 332 1.97 -17.23 20.95
CA ALA A 332 3.01 -16.64 20.11
C ALA A 332 3.63 -17.67 19.13
N GLU A 333 3.83 -18.92 19.58
CA GLU A 333 4.25 -20.01 18.68
C GLU A 333 3.20 -20.29 17.60
N ALA A 334 1.93 -20.29 17.95
CA ALA A 334 0.84 -20.47 16.98
C ALA A 334 0.73 -19.28 15.99
N ALA A 335 0.88 -18.04 16.51
CA ALA A 335 0.92 -16.83 15.67
C ALA A 335 2.12 -16.85 14.72
N TRP A 336 3.29 -17.27 15.19
CA TRP A 336 4.48 -17.41 14.35
C TRP A 336 4.27 -18.44 13.23
N LYS A 337 3.59 -19.56 13.47
CA LYS A 337 3.27 -20.53 12.39
C LYS A 337 2.49 -19.87 11.26
N TRP A 338 1.52 -19.00 11.57
CA TRP A 338 0.80 -18.24 10.55
C TRP A 338 1.70 -17.23 9.82
N ILE A 339 2.47 -16.44 10.57
CA ILE A 339 3.36 -15.41 10.02
C ILE A 339 4.39 -16.06 9.09
N TRP A 340 5.01 -17.16 9.53
CA TRP A 340 5.97 -17.90 8.73
C TRP A 340 5.34 -18.57 7.49
N PHE A 341 4.16 -19.19 7.66
CA PHE A 341 3.44 -19.74 6.50
C PHE A 341 3.15 -18.64 5.48
N TYR A 342 2.66 -17.48 5.93
CA TYR A 342 2.20 -16.41 5.06
C TYR A 342 3.34 -15.75 4.29
N SER A 343 4.46 -15.46 4.92
CA SER A 343 5.59 -14.73 4.32
C SER A 343 6.75 -15.65 3.88
N GLY A 344 6.82 -16.87 4.40
CA GLY A 344 7.82 -17.87 4.05
C GLY A 344 7.53 -18.61 2.73
N PRO A 345 8.20 -19.74 2.49
CA PRO A 345 8.24 -20.40 1.17
C PRO A 345 6.86 -20.81 0.64
N GLU A 346 6.00 -21.39 1.50
CA GLU A 346 4.71 -21.94 1.06
C GLU A 346 3.74 -20.83 0.63
N GLY A 347 3.50 -19.85 1.48
CA GLY A 347 2.60 -18.74 1.18
C GLY A 347 3.14 -17.85 0.05
N SER A 348 4.45 -17.64 0.00
CA SER A 348 5.11 -16.92 -1.09
C SER A 348 4.91 -17.61 -2.44
N ALA A 349 5.06 -18.93 -2.52
CA ALA A 349 4.82 -19.69 -3.75
C ALA A 349 3.36 -19.60 -4.20
N ILE A 350 2.40 -19.68 -3.27
CA ILE A 350 0.98 -19.49 -3.57
C ILE A 350 0.73 -18.06 -4.08
N ARG A 351 1.18 -17.03 -3.36
CA ARG A 351 0.90 -15.63 -3.71
C ARG A 351 1.55 -15.21 -5.03
N GLN A 352 2.72 -15.77 -5.35
CA GLN A 352 3.36 -15.51 -6.64
C GLN A 352 2.51 -15.97 -7.82
N GLN A 353 1.78 -17.08 -7.69
CA GLN A 353 0.86 -17.56 -8.74
C GLN A 353 -0.33 -16.59 -8.96
N TYR A 354 -0.60 -15.73 -7.99
CA TYR A 354 -1.62 -14.68 -8.07
C TYR A 354 -1.04 -13.30 -8.43
N GLY A 355 0.21 -13.22 -8.87
CA GLY A 355 0.81 -11.97 -9.36
C GLY A 355 1.45 -11.08 -8.30
N ARG A 356 1.78 -11.64 -7.13
CA ARG A 356 2.61 -10.94 -6.14
C ARG A 356 4.10 -11.17 -6.40
N LEU A 357 4.92 -10.23 -5.97
CA LEU A 357 6.38 -10.36 -5.98
C LEU A 357 6.83 -10.69 -4.54
N PRO A 358 7.05 -11.97 -4.19
CA PRO A 358 7.34 -12.35 -2.82
C PRO A 358 8.58 -11.67 -2.26
N ALA A 359 8.58 -11.37 -0.95
CA ALA A 359 9.76 -10.96 -0.21
C ALA A 359 10.72 -12.14 0.03
N TYR A 360 10.19 -13.35 0.11
CA TYR A 360 10.96 -14.60 0.21
C TYR A 360 11.62 -14.97 -1.12
N ASN A 361 12.90 -15.32 -1.10
CA ASN A 361 13.68 -15.71 -2.28
C ASN A 361 13.29 -17.14 -2.71
N LEU A 362 12.37 -17.27 -3.64
CA LEU A 362 12.00 -18.55 -4.23
C LEU A 362 13.06 -19.02 -5.23
N ASP A 363 13.57 -20.24 -5.09
CA ASP A 363 14.69 -20.79 -5.88
C ASP A 363 14.40 -20.85 -7.40
N GLU A 364 13.21 -21.27 -7.79
CA GLU A 364 12.76 -21.26 -9.19
C GLU A 364 11.23 -21.08 -9.21
N PRO A 365 10.74 -19.86 -9.48
CA PRO A 365 9.31 -19.65 -9.56
C PRO A 365 8.73 -20.31 -10.81
N GLU A 366 8.02 -21.41 -10.64
CA GLU A 366 7.19 -22.00 -11.71
C GLU A 366 5.95 -21.12 -11.95
N VAL A 367 6.16 -20.03 -12.69
CA VAL A 367 5.07 -19.11 -13.02
C VAL A 367 4.63 -19.34 -14.45
N ALA A 368 3.35 -19.66 -14.66
CA ALA A 368 2.78 -19.86 -16.00
C ALA A 368 2.38 -18.52 -16.65
N ASP A 369 1.78 -17.59 -15.88
CA ASP A 369 1.17 -16.38 -16.40
C ASP A 369 2.20 -15.38 -16.98
N PRO A 370 1.98 -14.88 -18.21
CA PRO A 370 2.89 -13.93 -18.85
C PRO A 370 3.06 -12.60 -18.08
N MET A 371 2.02 -12.10 -17.41
CA MET A 371 2.10 -10.83 -16.68
C MET A 371 2.98 -10.95 -15.45
N ILE A 372 2.91 -12.08 -14.73
CA ILE A 372 3.76 -12.36 -13.58
C ILE A 372 5.24 -12.47 -14.03
N LYS A 373 5.51 -13.17 -15.13
CA LYS A 373 6.86 -13.24 -15.72
C LYS A 373 7.41 -11.85 -16.05
N LYS A 374 6.56 -10.98 -16.60
CA LYS A 374 6.94 -9.60 -16.92
C LYS A 374 7.23 -8.80 -15.65
N LEU A 375 6.44 -8.95 -14.58
CA LEU A 375 6.69 -8.29 -13.29
C LEU A 375 8.05 -8.70 -12.70
N ILE A 376 8.34 -10.00 -12.63
CA ILE A 376 9.61 -10.52 -12.13
C ILE A 376 10.78 -9.97 -12.97
N ALA A 377 10.65 -10.03 -14.31
CA ALA A 377 11.68 -9.52 -15.20
C ALA A 377 11.86 -7.99 -15.12
N PHE A 378 10.79 -7.24 -14.83
CA PHE A 378 10.83 -5.80 -14.60
C PHE A 378 11.55 -5.49 -13.28
N ALA A 379 11.13 -6.11 -12.18
CA ALA A 379 11.75 -5.93 -10.86
C ALA A 379 13.26 -6.19 -10.85
N GLY A 380 13.72 -7.19 -11.60
CA GLY A 380 15.15 -7.54 -11.70
C GLY A 380 16.02 -6.55 -12.50
N LYS A 381 15.42 -5.48 -13.08
CA LYS A 381 16.14 -4.56 -13.99
C LYS A 381 16.10 -3.10 -13.55
N VAL A 382 15.10 -2.71 -12.76
CA VAL A 382 14.86 -1.31 -12.42
C VAL A 382 15.58 -0.92 -11.14
N PRO A 383 16.24 0.26 -11.09
CA PRO A 383 16.70 0.83 -9.84
C PRO A 383 15.50 1.17 -8.95
N MET A 384 15.64 0.97 -7.65
CA MET A 384 14.59 1.19 -6.66
C MET A 384 14.97 2.32 -5.71
N GLY A 385 14.06 3.28 -5.53
CA GLY A 385 14.16 4.37 -4.57
C GLY A 385 13.07 4.26 -3.49
N TYR A 386 13.06 5.21 -2.55
CA TYR A 386 12.11 5.21 -1.42
C TYR A 386 10.64 5.33 -1.87
N VAL A 387 9.78 4.70 -1.09
CA VAL A 387 8.34 4.96 -1.10
C VAL A 387 8.06 6.01 -0.03
N MET A 388 7.39 7.11 -0.40
CA MET A 388 7.24 8.27 0.50
C MET A 388 6.56 7.93 1.82
N ASP A 389 5.48 7.14 1.79
CA ASP A 389 4.71 6.79 2.98
C ASP A 389 5.36 5.68 3.83
N SER A 390 6.48 5.09 3.38
CA SER A 390 7.31 4.23 4.22
C SER A 390 8.35 5.01 5.04
N VAL A 391 8.67 6.25 4.64
CA VAL A 391 9.74 7.05 5.26
C VAL A 391 9.25 8.37 5.86
N ILE A 392 8.02 8.79 5.59
CA ILE A 392 7.39 9.99 6.15
C ILE A 392 6.21 9.55 7.01
N ALA A 393 6.06 10.15 8.20
CA ALA A 393 5.00 9.83 9.15
C ALA A 393 3.59 9.95 8.54
N ALA A 394 2.65 9.16 9.05
CA ALA A 394 1.31 9.00 8.48
C ALA A 394 0.51 10.31 8.38
N GLU A 395 0.57 11.18 9.39
CA GLU A 395 -0.18 12.45 9.39
C GLU A 395 0.29 13.43 8.30
N PRO A 396 1.60 13.74 8.14
CA PRO A 396 2.10 14.52 7.01
C PRO A 396 1.74 13.92 5.65
N ILE A 397 1.86 12.60 5.47
CA ILE A 397 1.51 11.92 4.22
C ILE A 397 0.02 12.01 3.91
N GLY A 398 -0.85 11.81 4.90
CA GLY A 398 -2.30 11.97 4.71
C GLY A 398 -2.67 13.39 4.23
N THR A 399 -2.04 14.41 4.82
CA THR A 399 -2.22 15.81 4.40
C THR A 399 -1.66 16.04 2.99
N PHE A 400 -0.47 15.52 2.68
CA PHE A 400 0.14 15.62 1.36
C PHE A 400 -0.71 15.00 0.26
N ASN A 401 -1.33 13.85 0.52
CA ASN A 401 -2.26 13.18 -0.41
C ASN A 401 -3.42 14.11 -0.80
N ILE A 402 -4.02 14.80 0.15
CA ILE A 402 -5.09 15.78 -0.08
C ILE A 402 -4.56 17.02 -0.82
N ASN A 403 -3.35 17.48 -0.48
CA ASN A 403 -2.74 18.64 -1.11
C ASN A 403 -2.38 18.39 -2.58
N LEU A 404 -2.00 17.17 -2.95
CA LEU A 404 -1.87 16.77 -4.36
C LEU A 404 -3.20 16.90 -5.12
N GLN A 405 -4.32 16.49 -4.52
CA GLN A 405 -5.65 16.71 -5.11
C GLN A 405 -5.96 18.20 -5.26
N ASN A 406 -5.68 19.00 -4.23
CA ASN A 406 -5.86 20.45 -4.25
C ASN A 406 -5.03 21.12 -5.36
N MET A 407 -3.79 20.68 -5.55
CA MET A 407 -2.92 21.16 -6.63
C MET A 407 -3.52 20.84 -8.02
N MET A 408 -4.06 19.64 -8.20
CA MET A 408 -4.70 19.25 -9.46
C MET A 408 -6.02 20.00 -9.71
N PHE A 409 -6.67 20.55 -8.68
CA PHE A 409 -7.84 21.43 -8.78
C PHE A 409 -7.49 22.92 -8.86
N ASP A 410 -6.23 23.29 -9.02
CA ASP A 410 -5.75 24.67 -9.05
C ASP A 410 -6.02 25.49 -7.76
N THR A 411 -6.22 24.82 -6.64
CA THR A 411 -6.44 25.46 -5.32
C THR A 411 -5.17 25.58 -4.49
N MET A 412 -4.11 24.88 -4.87
CA MET A 412 -2.76 25.01 -4.34
C MET A 412 -1.73 25.00 -5.47
N SER A 413 -0.65 25.75 -5.32
CA SER A 413 0.50 25.69 -6.22
C SER A 413 1.45 24.54 -5.82
N PRO A 414 2.35 24.07 -6.72
CA PRO A 414 3.41 23.12 -6.39
C PRO A 414 4.25 23.51 -5.17
N LEU A 415 4.60 24.78 -5.06
CA LEU A 415 5.37 25.33 -3.93
C LEU A 415 4.57 25.26 -2.62
N GLU A 416 3.28 25.61 -2.62
CA GLU A 416 2.45 25.52 -1.42
C GLU A 416 2.28 24.08 -0.94
N VAL A 417 2.15 23.11 -1.84
CA VAL A 417 2.12 21.67 -1.49
C VAL A 417 3.42 21.25 -0.80
N ALA A 418 4.55 21.65 -1.34
CA ALA A 418 5.88 21.35 -0.82
C ALA A 418 6.09 21.99 0.57
N GLN A 419 5.77 23.28 0.71
CA GLN A 419 5.88 24.02 1.98
C GLN A 419 4.96 23.45 3.07
N ASP A 420 3.78 23.01 2.70
CA ASP A 420 2.86 22.40 3.66
C ASP A 420 3.36 21.05 4.17
N LEU A 421 3.93 20.22 3.28
CA LEU A 421 4.59 18.98 3.68
C LEU A 421 5.75 19.25 4.64
N GLU A 422 6.66 20.20 4.30
CA GLU A 422 7.77 20.57 5.17
C GLU A 422 7.29 21.02 6.55
N ARG A 423 6.26 21.86 6.59
CA ARG A 423 5.67 22.34 7.84
C ARG A 423 5.11 21.20 8.68
N MET A 424 4.41 20.25 8.06
CA MET A 424 3.81 19.10 8.73
C MET A 424 4.87 18.15 9.28
N VAL A 425 5.88 17.79 8.47
CA VAL A 425 6.99 16.94 8.90
C VAL A 425 7.74 17.58 10.06
N SER A 426 8.05 18.87 9.97
CA SER A 426 8.71 19.62 11.05
C SER A 426 7.87 19.68 12.34
N SER A 427 6.55 19.60 12.26
CA SER A 427 5.67 19.65 13.44
C SER A 427 5.58 18.33 14.22
N VAL A 428 5.77 17.21 13.57
CA VAL A 428 5.71 15.87 14.21
C VAL A 428 7.09 15.35 14.64
N GLY A 429 8.16 16.01 14.22
CA GLY A 429 9.55 15.56 14.38
C GLY A 429 10.00 14.66 13.23
N ARG A 430 11.29 14.79 12.88
CA ARG A 430 11.95 13.93 11.86
C ARG A 430 12.63 12.78 12.52
#